data_4d710bdd29d08537d4d9cf03db7a4220
#
_entry.id   4d710bdd29d08537d4d9cf03db7a4220
#
_cell.length_a   1.000
_cell.length_b   1.000
_cell.length_c   1.000
_cell.angle_alpha   90.00
_cell.angle_beta   90.00
_cell.angle_gamma   90.00
#
_symmetry.space_group_name_H-M   'P 1'
#
loop_
_entity.id
_entity.type
_entity.pdbx_description
1 polymer ?
#
loop_
_entity_poly.entity_id
_entity_poly.type
_entity_poly.pdbx_seq_one_letter_code
_entity_poly.pdbx_strand_id
1 'polypeptide(L)'
;MGAENRKKYSFNPPKKIDDKRINNNSGKQHSGVFSNDGNTFIFSSKRNGGLGGYDLYIVKKLPTGKWGEPQNMGPEINTEKDEIYPYLYDNGQTLYFSSNGHNTIGGFDLQKSTYDNVAKKWNSPENLGLPINTPFDDYTICFGQNKKTAYVGMWRKDGFGEKDIYQLIFENEEPLYTTINAKVMYEDSSQFTPALTIEVYNEKDELTGIYTKKQDKGSFIMVLPPGKYKINLLQNDNIIYQESIFVKDHNLYKDFVEKKIILKGIPKQE
;
A
#
# COMPACT_ATOMS: atom_id res chain seq x y z
N MET A 1 -38.99 -3.95 -23.06
CA MET A 1 -37.90 -3.01 -22.65
C MET A 1 -37.90 -2.99 -21.14
N GLY A 2 -36.98 -3.73 -20.54
CA GLY A 2 -36.87 -3.86 -19.10
C GLY A 2 -36.17 -2.61 -18.53
N ALA A 3 -36.82 -1.99 -17.54
CA ALA A 3 -36.20 -0.92 -16.76
C ALA A 3 -35.04 -1.52 -15.95
N GLU A 4 -33.81 -1.18 -16.29
CA GLU A 4 -32.64 -1.47 -15.46
C GLU A 4 -32.84 -0.83 -14.09
N ASN A 5 -32.90 -1.68 -13.07
CA ASN A 5 -32.90 -1.27 -11.66
C ASN A 5 -31.53 -0.63 -11.33
N ARG A 6 -31.36 0.66 -11.61
CA ARG A 6 -30.24 1.44 -11.13
C ARG A 6 -30.33 1.47 -9.60
N LYS A 7 -29.44 0.74 -8.92
CA LYS A 7 -29.27 0.87 -7.46
C LYS A 7 -29.05 2.34 -7.13
N LYS A 8 -30.03 2.97 -6.53
CA LYS A 8 -29.96 4.35 -6.08
C LYS A 8 -29.06 4.36 -4.84
N TYR A 9 -27.80 4.77 -4.99
CA TYR A 9 -26.92 4.98 -3.84
C TYR A 9 -27.49 6.17 -3.04
N SER A 10 -27.86 5.92 -1.79
CA SER A 10 -28.23 6.98 -0.85
C SER A 10 -27.03 7.25 0.05
N PHE A 11 -26.60 8.49 0.12
CA PHE A 11 -25.59 8.92 1.09
C PHE A 11 -26.29 9.44 2.34
N ASN A 12 -25.81 9.00 3.52
CA ASN A 12 -26.23 9.63 4.75
C ASN A 12 -25.67 11.07 4.81
N PRO A 13 -26.37 12.00 5.49
CA PRO A 13 -25.84 13.33 5.71
C PRO A 13 -24.44 13.26 6.33
N PRO A 14 -23.51 14.17 5.94
CA PRO A 14 -22.18 14.21 6.54
C PRO A 14 -22.25 14.30 8.06
N LYS A 15 -21.50 13.46 8.75
CA LYS A 15 -21.37 13.48 10.21
C LYS A 15 -20.06 14.12 10.60
N LYS A 16 -20.09 15.16 11.43
CA LYS A 16 -18.90 15.70 12.05
C LYS A 16 -18.22 14.61 12.90
N ILE A 17 -16.90 14.51 12.83
CA ILE A 17 -16.14 13.70 13.79
C ILE A 17 -16.32 14.37 15.15
N ASP A 18 -17.09 13.75 16.04
CA ASP A 18 -17.40 14.27 17.37
C ASP A 18 -16.29 13.91 18.37
N ASP A 19 -15.10 14.41 18.09
CA ASP A 19 -13.95 14.32 18.99
C ASP A 19 -13.25 15.69 19.02
N LYS A 20 -13.33 16.35 20.20
CA LYS A 20 -12.75 17.68 20.41
C LYS A 20 -11.22 17.71 20.30
N ARG A 21 -10.56 16.56 20.38
CA ARG A 21 -9.11 16.45 20.18
C ARG A 21 -8.74 16.57 18.71
N ILE A 22 -9.61 16.10 17.83
CA ILE A 22 -9.47 16.24 16.37
C ILE A 22 -10.03 17.59 15.93
N ASN A 23 -11.33 17.82 16.18
CA ASN A 23 -12.04 19.05 15.83
C ASN A 23 -12.07 20.00 17.02
N ASN A 24 -10.95 20.66 17.32
CA ASN A 24 -10.90 21.62 18.43
C ASN A 24 -11.29 23.04 17.97
N ASN A 25 -11.68 23.87 18.93
CA ASN A 25 -12.12 25.25 18.64
C ASN A 25 -10.95 26.24 18.50
N SER A 26 -9.75 25.87 18.94
CA SER A 26 -8.55 26.74 18.91
C SER A 26 -7.71 26.59 17.67
N GLY A 27 -7.95 25.53 16.85
CA GLY A 27 -7.20 25.28 15.62
C GLY A 27 -8.12 25.13 14.42
N LYS A 28 -7.72 25.68 13.28
CA LYS A 28 -8.37 25.37 12.01
C LYS A 28 -7.84 24.03 11.52
N GLN A 29 -8.73 23.12 11.15
CA GLN A 29 -8.41 21.89 10.45
C GLN A 29 -8.59 22.14 8.95
N HIS A 30 -7.72 21.58 8.13
CA HIS A 30 -7.75 21.80 6.69
C HIS A 30 -8.06 20.52 5.91
N SER A 31 -7.24 19.51 6.06
CA SER A 31 -7.32 18.27 5.29
C SER A 31 -6.91 17.08 6.16
N GLY A 32 -7.28 15.88 5.75
CA GLY A 32 -6.88 14.70 6.49
C GLY A 32 -7.13 13.40 5.74
N VAL A 33 -6.45 12.34 6.14
CA VAL A 33 -6.51 11.00 5.55
C VAL A 33 -6.54 9.93 6.63
N PHE A 34 -7.34 8.91 6.42
CA PHE A 34 -7.33 7.69 7.23
C PHE A 34 -6.39 6.65 6.63
N SER A 35 -5.75 5.87 7.50
CA SER A 35 -5.15 4.60 7.09
C SER A 35 -6.23 3.64 6.56
N ASN A 36 -5.84 2.68 5.72
CA ASN A 36 -6.77 1.73 5.12
C ASN A 36 -7.57 0.90 6.14
N ASP A 37 -6.98 0.63 7.31
CA ASP A 37 -7.63 -0.08 8.41
C ASP A 37 -8.50 0.83 9.30
N GLY A 38 -8.51 2.15 9.03
CA GLY A 38 -9.27 3.16 9.79
C GLY A 38 -8.78 3.38 11.22
N ASN A 39 -7.57 2.92 11.59
CA ASN A 39 -7.05 3.01 12.95
C ASN A 39 -6.06 4.17 13.15
N THR A 40 -5.59 4.76 12.07
CA THR A 40 -4.72 5.94 12.09
C THR A 40 -5.36 7.05 11.28
N PHE A 41 -5.32 8.27 11.78
CA PHE A 41 -5.78 9.46 11.06
C PHE A 41 -4.68 10.51 11.10
N ILE A 42 -4.27 10.99 9.93
CA ILE A 42 -3.33 12.11 9.79
C ILE A 42 -4.12 13.29 9.24
N PHE A 43 -3.93 14.45 9.86
CA PHE A 43 -4.64 15.65 9.46
C PHE A 43 -3.79 16.91 9.68
N SER A 44 -4.06 17.95 8.92
CA SER A 44 -3.40 19.25 9.06
C SER A 44 -4.22 20.20 9.93
N SER A 45 -3.55 20.93 10.81
CA SER A 45 -4.21 21.83 11.77
C SER A 45 -3.29 22.97 12.21
N LYS A 46 -3.89 24.18 12.33
CA LYS A 46 -3.26 25.37 12.99
C LYS A 46 -3.58 25.41 14.47
N ARG A 47 -3.30 24.34 15.21
CA ARG A 47 -3.51 24.31 16.65
C ARG A 47 -2.31 24.84 17.42
N ASN A 48 -2.55 25.34 18.64
CA ASN A 48 -1.47 25.77 19.51
C ASN A 48 -0.47 24.62 19.76
N GLY A 49 0.81 24.95 19.83
CA GLY A 49 1.90 23.98 20.02
C GLY A 49 2.39 23.34 18.73
N GLY A 50 1.99 23.83 17.56
CA GLY A 50 2.60 23.51 16.27
C GLY A 50 3.95 24.19 16.08
N LEU A 51 4.64 23.83 15.00
CA LEU A 51 5.92 24.43 14.59
C LEU A 51 5.71 25.65 13.72
N GLY A 52 4.66 25.64 12.89
CA GLY A 52 4.42 26.67 11.91
C GLY A 52 2.96 27.06 11.74
N GLY A 53 2.54 27.14 10.49
CA GLY A 53 1.18 27.42 10.11
C GLY A 53 0.27 26.21 10.26
N TYR A 54 -0.04 25.51 9.16
CA TYR A 54 -0.67 24.19 9.23
C TYR A 54 0.39 23.12 9.40
N ASP A 55 0.36 22.44 10.53
CA ASP A 55 1.19 21.27 10.79
C ASP A 55 0.40 19.98 10.58
N LEU A 56 1.08 18.91 10.22
CA LEU A 56 0.52 17.56 10.22
C LEU A 56 0.55 16.94 11.61
N TYR A 57 -0.59 16.39 12.01
CA TYR A 57 -0.78 15.67 13.26
C TYR A 57 -1.24 14.26 12.98
N ILE A 58 -0.77 13.31 13.78
CA ILE A 58 -1.17 11.91 13.72
C ILE A 58 -1.94 11.54 14.98
N VAL A 59 -3.03 10.79 14.83
CA VAL A 59 -3.80 10.24 15.94
C VAL A 59 -4.14 8.78 15.65
N LYS A 60 -4.02 7.94 16.68
CA LYS A 60 -4.31 6.50 16.59
C LYS A 60 -5.54 6.15 17.43
N LYS A 61 -6.29 5.17 16.95
CA LYS A 61 -7.41 4.59 17.68
C LYS A 61 -6.89 3.73 18.83
N LEU A 62 -7.48 3.92 19.99
CA LEU A 62 -7.19 3.11 21.19
C LEU A 62 -7.95 1.78 21.13
N PRO A 63 -7.56 0.76 21.91
CA PRO A 63 -8.30 -0.50 22.01
C PRO A 63 -9.78 -0.33 22.42
N THR A 64 -10.10 0.79 23.08
CA THR A 64 -11.47 1.18 23.45
C THR A 64 -12.33 1.66 22.28
N GLY A 65 -11.75 1.78 21.07
CA GLY A 65 -12.38 2.35 19.89
C GLY A 65 -12.40 3.87 19.83
N LYS A 66 -11.96 4.57 20.90
CA LYS A 66 -11.83 6.03 20.94
C LYS A 66 -10.50 6.48 20.34
N TRP A 67 -10.45 7.70 19.83
CA TRP A 67 -9.19 8.31 19.38
C TRP A 67 -8.28 8.64 20.58
N GLY A 68 -6.98 8.47 20.37
CA GLY A 68 -5.96 8.95 21.31
C GLY A 68 -5.77 10.47 21.24
N GLU A 69 -4.70 10.96 21.86
CA GLU A 69 -4.30 12.36 21.71
C GLU A 69 -3.54 12.57 20.39
N PRO A 70 -3.90 13.58 19.58
CA PRO A 70 -3.15 13.94 18.41
C PRO A 70 -1.73 14.36 18.76
N GLN A 71 -0.77 13.80 18.05
CA GLN A 71 0.64 14.11 18.20
C GLN A 71 1.11 14.88 16.96
N ASN A 72 1.83 16.00 17.18
CA ASN A 72 2.52 16.68 16.09
C ASN A 72 3.54 15.72 15.47
N MET A 73 3.62 15.66 14.13
CA MET A 73 4.52 14.72 13.46
C MET A 73 6.00 15.12 13.54
N GLY A 74 6.29 16.25 14.19
CA GLY A 74 7.63 16.71 14.50
C GLY A 74 8.35 17.43 13.35
N PRO A 75 9.55 17.92 13.65
CA PRO A 75 10.30 18.79 12.72
C PRO A 75 10.84 18.07 11.48
N GLU A 76 10.83 16.75 11.46
CA GLU A 76 11.18 15.98 10.25
C GLU A 76 10.11 16.17 9.15
N ILE A 77 8.83 16.28 9.56
CA ILE A 77 7.69 16.38 8.64
C ILE A 77 7.17 17.82 8.59
N ASN A 78 7.09 18.51 9.72
CA ASN A 78 6.53 19.85 9.83
C ASN A 78 7.63 20.91 9.82
N THR A 79 7.30 22.07 9.27
CA THR A 79 8.22 23.23 9.18
C THR A 79 7.62 24.45 9.88
N GLU A 80 8.26 25.60 9.78
CA GLU A 80 7.72 26.88 10.23
C GLU A 80 6.60 27.43 9.32
N LYS A 81 6.26 26.71 8.24
CA LYS A 81 5.24 27.12 7.28
C LYS A 81 4.02 26.21 7.30
N ASP A 82 3.51 25.83 6.16
CA ASP A 82 2.27 25.06 6.04
C ASP A 82 2.54 23.67 5.44
N GLU A 83 2.08 22.61 6.11
CA GLU A 83 1.99 21.25 5.61
C GLU A 83 0.52 20.84 5.54
N ILE A 84 0.05 20.49 4.33
CA ILE A 84 -1.36 20.22 4.06
C ILE A 84 -1.54 19.03 3.12
N TYR A 85 -2.78 18.57 2.94
CA TYR A 85 -3.16 17.48 2.05
C TYR A 85 -2.37 16.19 2.24
N PRO A 86 -2.31 15.64 3.46
CA PRO A 86 -1.67 14.35 3.66
C PRO A 86 -2.39 13.25 2.90
N TYR A 87 -1.63 12.34 2.31
CA TYR A 87 -2.11 11.13 1.65
C TYR A 87 -1.24 9.94 2.08
N LEU A 88 -1.86 8.92 2.66
CA LEU A 88 -1.19 7.69 3.07
C LEU A 88 -1.24 6.65 1.95
N TYR A 89 -0.10 6.14 1.60
CA TYR A 89 0.11 5.13 0.58
C TYR A 89 0.82 3.91 1.19
N ASP A 90 0.72 2.76 0.53
CA ASP A 90 1.43 1.54 0.89
C ASP A 90 1.22 1.12 2.36
N ASN A 91 -0.04 0.87 2.72
CA ASN A 91 -0.46 0.51 4.09
C ASN A 91 0.03 1.47 5.20
N GLY A 92 0.18 2.76 4.84
CA GLY A 92 0.65 3.78 5.77
C GLY A 92 2.17 3.82 5.95
N GLN A 93 2.93 3.15 5.08
CA GLN A 93 4.40 3.19 5.10
C GLN A 93 4.97 4.39 4.33
N THR A 94 4.17 5.00 3.47
CA THR A 94 4.55 6.19 2.70
C THR A 94 3.52 7.29 2.91
N LEU A 95 4.00 8.47 3.25
CA LEU A 95 3.21 9.69 3.38
C LEU A 95 3.56 10.65 2.26
N TYR A 96 2.57 11.07 1.49
CA TYR A 96 2.65 12.21 0.60
C TYR A 96 1.91 13.37 1.23
N PHE A 97 2.42 14.58 1.03
CA PHE A 97 1.78 15.82 1.51
C PHE A 97 2.31 17.01 0.73
N SER A 98 1.62 18.13 0.82
CA SER A 98 2.10 19.40 0.27
C SER A 98 2.73 20.24 1.34
N SER A 99 3.85 20.86 1.03
CA SER A 99 4.50 21.83 1.90
C SER A 99 5.03 23.02 1.10
N ASN A 100 4.99 24.20 1.70
CA ASN A 100 5.69 25.38 1.22
C ASN A 100 6.88 25.77 2.13
N GLY A 101 7.25 24.87 3.04
CA GLY A 101 8.34 25.07 4.00
C GLY A 101 9.56 24.19 3.77
N HIS A 102 9.38 23.00 3.20
CA HIS A 102 10.51 22.16 2.76
C HIS A 102 11.16 22.75 1.49
N ASN A 103 12.23 22.09 1.02
CA ASN A 103 12.88 22.51 -0.23
C ASN A 103 11.87 22.46 -1.39
N THR A 104 11.35 23.64 -1.80
CA THR A 104 10.32 23.78 -2.83
C THR A 104 10.87 24.40 -4.11
N ILE A 105 10.29 24.02 -5.25
CA ILE A 105 10.55 24.57 -6.58
C ILE A 105 9.68 25.80 -6.79
N GLY A 106 8.46 25.76 -6.26
CA GLY A 106 7.46 26.80 -6.41
C GLY A 106 6.87 27.27 -5.09
N GLY A 107 5.55 27.30 -5.01
CA GLY A 107 4.80 27.56 -3.79
C GLY A 107 4.70 26.32 -2.91
N PHE A 108 3.52 25.66 -2.94
CA PHE A 108 3.36 24.35 -2.35
C PHE A 108 3.85 23.26 -3.31
N ASP A 109 4.73 22.40 -2.82
CA ASP A 109 5.24 21.25 -3.55
C ASP A 109 4.85 19.94 -2.88
N LEU A 110 4.61 18.93 -3.68
CA LEU A 110 4.40 17.54 -3.21
C LEU A 110 5.70 16.96 -2.65
N GLN A 111 5.63 16.52 -1.41
CA GLN A 111 6.69 15.87 -0.66
C GLN A 111 6.34 14.41 -0.43
N LYS A 112 7.37 13.54 -0.30
CA LYS A 112 7.24 12.13 0.02
C LYS A 112 8.11 11.79 1.21
N SER A 113 7.56 11.16 2.23
CA SER A 113 8.30 10.59 3.35
C SER A 113 7.94 9.12 3.53
N THR A 114 8.90 8.32 3.99
CA THR A 114 8.71 6.89 4.31
C THR A 114 8.87 6.65 5.80
N TYR A 115 8.11 5.70 6.34
CA TYR A 115 8.20 5.31 7.75
C TYR A 115 9.25 4.24 7.96
N ASP A 116 10.24 4.54 8.79
CA ASP A 116 11.25 3.57 9.21
C ASP A 116 10.68 2.69 10.35
N ASN A 117 10.43 1.43 10.04
CA ASN A 117 9.88 0.46 10.99
C ASN A 117 10.88 0.07 12.10
N VAL A 118 12.18 0.25 11.88
CA VAL A 118 13.22 -0.04 12.87
C VAL A 118 13.38 1.15 13.83
N ALA A 119 13.59 2.33 13.27
CA ALA A 119 13.74 3.56 14.05
C ALA A 119 12.39 4.10 14.60
N LYS A 120 11.25 3.55 14.14
CA LYS A 120 9.89 3.97 14.53
C LYS A 120 9.61 5.45 14.30
N LYS A 121 10.11 5.99 13.20
CA LYS A 121 9.96 7.41 12.84
C LYS A 121 9.78 7.59 11.33
N TRP A 122 9.27 8.74 10.95
CA TRP A 122 9.25 9.19 9.56
C TRP A 122 10.64 9.68 9.16
N ASN A 123 11.06 9.38 7.96
CA ASN A 123 12.28 9.92 7.36
C ASN A 123 12.04 11.35 6.89
N SER A 124 13.13 12.10 6.71
CA SER A 124 13.06 13.44 6.11
C SER A 124 12.40 13.36 4.73
N PRO A 125 11.49 14.29 4.41
CA PRO A 125 10.78 14.26 3.14
C PRO A 125 11.69 14.53 1.94
N GLU A 126 11.33 13.94 0.82
CA GLU A 126 11.90 14.17 -0.49
C GLU A 126 10.92 14.95 -1.35
N ASN A 127 11.37 16.05 -1.98
CA ASN A 127 10.59 16.75 -3.00
C ASN A 127 10.47 15.86 -4.24
N LEU A 128 9.25 15.70 -4.77
CA LEU A 128 9.03 14.84 -5.94
C LEU A 128 9.65 15.39 -7.24
N GLY A 129 10.07 16.63 -7.23
CA GLY A 129 10.79 17.25 -8.33
C GLY A 129 9.98 17.42 -9.61
N LEU A 130 10.64 17.95 -10.63
CA LEU A 130 10.09 18.00 -11.98
C LEU A 130 10.01 16.57 -12.57
N PRO A 131 8.98 16.26 -13.34
CA PRO A 131 7.90 17.12 -13.81
C PRO A 131 6.66 17.13 -12.91
N ILE A 132 6.69 16.51 -11.73
CA ILE A 132 5.54 16.43 -10.82
C ILE A 132 5.30 17.79 -10.16
N ASN A 133 6.30 18.31 -9.46
CA ASN A 133 6.24 19.65 -8.91
C ASN A 133 6.61 20.69 -9.98
N THR A 134 5.98 21.87 -9.89
CA THR A 134 6.12 22.96 -10.84
C THR A 134 6.49 24.26 -10.11
N PRO A 135 6.82 25.36 -10.82
CA PRO A 135 6.99 26.67 -10.19
C PRO A 135 5.71 27.25 -9.58
N PHE A 136 4.59 26.55 -9.64
CA PHE A 136 3.30 26.92 -9.06
C PHE A 136 3.00 26.04 -7.84
N ASP A 137 1.75 26.15 -7.33
CA ASP A 137 1.29 25.32 -6.23
C ASP A 137 0.85 23.93 -6.71
N ASP A 138 1.47 22.89 -6.19
CA ASP A 138 1.14 21.49 -6.43
C ASP A 138 0.64 20.84 -5.12
N TYR A 139 -0.66 20.52 -5.05
CA TYR A 139 -1.30 20.24 -3.77
C TYR A 139 -1.57 18.77 -3.48
N THR A 140 -2.05 18.01 -4.47
CA THR A 140 -2.62 16.69 -4.19
C THR A 140 -2.13 15.63 -5.15
N ILE A 141 -1.90 14.46 -4.62
CA ILE A 141 -1.64 13.24 -5.38
C ILE A 141 -2.55 12.13 -4.87
N CYS A 142 -3.12 11.35 -5.77
CA CYS A 142 -3.80 10.11 -5.40
C CYS A 142 -3.36 8.98 -6.32
N PHE A 143 -3.08 7.83 -5.76
CA PHE A 143 -2.62 6.66 -6.51
C PHE A 143 -3.80 5.82 -7.00
N GLY A 144 -3.67 5.32 -8.22
CA GLY A 144 -4.56 4.30 -8.76
C GLY A 144 -4.36 2.94 -8.07
N GLN A 145 -5.28 2.02 -8.33
CA GLN A 145 -5.24 0.67 -7.72
C GLN A 145 -3.99 -0.14 -8.07
N ASN A 146 -3.34 0.15 -9.18
CA ASN A 146 -2.20 -0.61 -9.71
C ASN A 146 -0.82 -0.09 -9.26
N LYS A 147 -0.75 0.84 -8.31
CA LYS A 147 0.49 1.49 -7.84
C LYS A 147 1.38 2.13 -8.93
N LYS A 148 1.15 1.79 -10.20
CA LYS A 148 1.92 2.30 -11.36
C LYS A 148 1.36 3.62 -11.88
N THR A 149 0.21 4.03 -11.40
CA THR A 149 -0.44 5.27 -11.82
C THR A 149 -0.80 6.12 -10.63
N ALA A 150 -0.64 7.42 -10.77
CA ALA A 150 -1.21 8.41 -9.87
C ALA A 150 -1.89 9.53 -10.66
N TYR A 151 -2.70 10.30 -9.98
CA TYR A 151 -3.39 11.46 -10.53
C TYR A 151 -3.06 12.68 -9.69
N VAL A 152 -2.73 13.76 -10.36
CA VAL A 152 -2.37 15.04 -9.75
C VAL A 152 -3.12 16.19 -10.42
N GLY A 153 -3.51 17.18 -9.65
CA GLY A 153 -4.03 18.42 -10.19
C GLY A 153 -2.90 19.45 -10.30
N MET A 154 -2.51 19.82 -11.51
CA MET A 154 -1.40 20.74 -11.72
C MET A 154 -1.67 21.72 -12.86
N TRP A 155 -0.97 22.85 -12.81
CA TRP A 155 -0.95 23.81 -13.91
C TRP A 155 0.08 23.41 -14.97
N ARG A 156 -0.32 23.49 -16.24
CA ARG A 156 0.59 23.34 -17.40
C ARG A 156 0.24 24.37 -18.45
N LYS A 157 1.26 24.76 -19.19
CA LYS A 157 1.11 25.79 -20.25
C LYS A 157 0.17 25.33 -21.38
N ASP A 158 0.07 24.06 -21.63
CA ASP A 158 -0.76 23.41 -22.65
C ASP A 158 -2.09 22.85 -22.09
N GLY A 159 -2.43 23.20 -20.85
CA GLY A 159 -3.68 22.82 -20.20
C GLY A 159 -4.89 23.61 -20.70
N PHE A 160 -6.08 23.18 -20.27
CA PHE A 160 -7.36 23.79 -20.65
C PHE A 160 -7.82 24.90 -19.70
N GLY A 161 -7.22 24.99 -18.50
CA GLY A 161 -7.63 25.95 -17.48
C GLY A 161 -6.50 26.34 -16.53
N GLU A 162 -6.88 26.73 -15.30
CA GLU A 162 -5.89 27.05 -14.26
C GLU A 162 -5.17 25.79 -13.77
N LYS A 163 -5.93 24.70 -13.54
CA LYS A 163 -5.40 23.40 -13.15
C LYS A 163 -6.18 22.28 -13.84
N ASP A 164 -5.46 21.36 -14.43
CA ASP A 164 -6.02 20.15 -15.05
C ASP A 164 -5.58 18.91 -14.29
N ILE A 165 -6.28 17.79 -14.50
CA ILE A 165 -5.93 16.50 -13.91
C ILE A 165 -5.01 15.76 -14.87
N TYR A 166 -3.82 15.43 -14.39
CA TYR A 166 -2.83 14.65 -15.12
C TYR A 166 -2.66 13.28 -14.51
N GLN A 167 -2.46 12.29 -15.37
CA GLN A 167 -2.08 10.94 -14.98
C GLN A 167 -0.56 10.83 -15.00
N LEU A 168 0.01 10.42 -13.87
CA LEU A 168 1.41 10.02 -13.77
C LEU A 168 1.52 8.52 -13.97
N ILE A 169 2.52 8.09 -14.73
CA ILE A 169 2.84 6.68 -14.95
C ILE A 169 4.25 6.44 -14.41
N PHE A 170 4.37 5.56 -13.42
CA PHE A 170 5.66 5.17 -12.85
C PHE A 170 6.17 3.93 -13.59
N GLU A 171 7.16 4.11 -14.45
CA GLU A 171 7.67 3.05 -15.34
C GLU A 171 8.59 2.05 -14.63
N ASN A 172 9.21 2.44 -13.51
CA ASN A 172 10.29 1.70 -12.85
C ASN A 172 9.95 1.27 -11.42
N GLU A 173 8.67 1.04 -11.08
CA GLU A 173 8.37 0.45 -9.77
C GLU A 173 8.72 -1.04 -9.77
N GLU A 174 9.48 -1.47 -8.76
CA GLU A 174 9.71 -2.89 -8.51
C GLU A 174 8.37 -3.60 -8.27
N PRO A 175 8.15 -4.77 -8.89
CA PRO A 175 6.92 -5.52 -8.67
C PRO A 175 6.79 -5.91 -7.20
N LEU A 176 5.59 -5.76 -6.64
CA LEU A 176 5.32 -6.24 -5.29
C LEU A 176 5.30 -7.77 -5.30
N TYR A 177 6.22 -8.35 -4.55
CA TYR A 177 6.29 -9.79 -4.39
C TYR A 177 5.18 -10.31 -3.47
N THR A 178 4.59 -11.44 -3.83
CA THR A 178 3.65 -12.17 -3.00
C THR A 178 4.34 -13.36 -2.37
N THR A 179 4.26 -13.49 -1.05
CA THR A 179 4.74 -14.67 -0.34
C THR A 179 3.64 -15.73 -0.30
N ILE A 180 3.92 -16.90 -0.86
CA ILE A 180 3.00 -18.04 -0.93
C ILE A 180 3.53 -19.13 0.00
N ASN A 181 2.74 -19.49 1.02
CA ASN A 181 3.00 -20.63 1.87
C ASN A 181 2.24 -21.87 1.33
N ALA A 182 2.92 -22.71 0.56
CA ALA A 182 2.34 -23.91 -0.01
C ALA A 182 2.54 -25.12 0.92
N LYS A 183 1.46 -25.79 1.27
CA LYS A 183 1.47 -27.04 2.05
C LYS A 183 1.10 -28.20 1.15
N VAL A 184 1.93 -29.24 1.12
CA VAL A 184 1.67 -30.49 0.39
C VAL A 184 1.14 -31.54 1.35
N MET A 185 0.00 -32.13 1.01
CA MET A 185 -0.67 -33.16 1.83
C MET A 185 -1.37 -34.17 0.94
N TYR A 186 -1.69 -35.33 1.51
CA TYR A 186 -2.57 -36.30 0.88
C TYR A 186 -4.05 -35.94 1.01
N GLU A 187 -4.92 -36.62 0.28
CA GLU A 187 -6.38 -36.42 0.36
C GLU A 187 -6.93 -36.66 1.77
N ASP A 188 -6.34 -37.59 2.55
CA ASP A 188 -6.69 -37.87 3.94
C ASP A 188 -6.18 -36.80 4.94
N SER A 189 -5.64 -35.71 4.45
CA SER A 189 -5.03 -34.63 5.22
C SER A 189 -3.75 -35.01 5.97
N SER A 190 -3.20 -36.17 5.76
CA SER A 190 -1.88 -36.55 6.27
C SER A 190 -0.78 -35.74 5.56
N GLN A 191 0.30 -35.46 6.29
CA GLN A 191 1.43 -34.71 5.73
C GLN A 191 2.27 -35.59 4.80
N PHE A 192 2.64 -35.04 3.67
CA PHE A 192 3.61 -35.69 2.79
C PHE A 192 5.03 -35.51 3.35
N THR A 193 5.67 -36.59 3.70
CA THR A 193 7.00 -36.59 4.37
C THR A 193 8.22 -36.68 3.45
N PRO A 194 8.17 -37.27 2.23
CA PRO A 194 9.35 -37.38 1.36
C PRO A 194 9.96 -36.02 0.97
N ALA A 195 11.22 -36.06 0.54
CA ALA A 195 11.90 -34.91 0.00
C ALA A 195 11.23 -34.47 -1.30
N LEU A 196 10.83 -33.20 -1.35
CA LEU A 196 10.16 -32.59 -2.48
C LEU A 196 10.85 -31.30 -2.89
N THR A 197 10.77 -31.00 -4.17
CA THR A 197 11.21 -29.73 -4.75
C THR A 197 10.04 -29.11 -5.54
N ILE A 198 9.88 -27.81 -5.47
CA ILE A 198 8.96 -27.07 -6.33
C ILE A 198 9.80 -26.26 -7.32
N GLU A 199 9.57 -26.48 -8.59
CA GLU A 199 10.05 -25.61 -9.66
C GLU A 199 8.92 -24.71 -10.15
N VAL A 200 9.24 -23.46 -10.36
CA VAL A 200 8.30 -22.44 -10.82
C VAL A 200 8.78 -21.87 -12.13
N TYR A 201 7.91 -21.91 -13.12
CA TYR A 201 8.16 -21.40 -14.47
C TYR A 201 7.22 -20.25 -14.78
N ASN A 202 7.72 -19.23 -15.50
CA ASN A 202 6.90 -18.10 -15.97
C ASN A 202 6.08 -18.46 -17.24
N GLU A 203 5.34 -17.51 -17.81
CA GLU A 203 4.54 -17.69 -19.02
C GLU A 203 5.36 -18.07 -20.27
N LYS A 204 6.67 -17.82 -20.26
CA LYS A 204 7.60 -18.17 -21.35
C LYS A 204 8.28 -19.52 -21.15
N ASP A 205 7.81 -20.33 -20.17
CA ASP A 205 8.46 -21.56 -19.75
C ASP A 205 9.92 -21.39 -19.25
N GLU A 206 10.29 -20.21 -18.78
CA GLU A 206 11.58 -19.95 -18.16
C GLU A 206 11.51 -20.25 -16.66
N LEU A 207 12.49 -20.99 -16.15
CA LEU A 207 12.60 -21.32 -14.73
C LEU A 207 12.86 -20.04 -13.91
N THR A 208 11.95 -19.69 -13.03
CA THR A 208 12.04 -18.47 -12.20
C THR A 208 12.43 -18.77 -10.76
N GLY A 209 12.27 -20.00 -10.27
CA GLY A 209 12.66 -20.36 -8.92
C GLY A 209 12.58 -21.84 -8.65
N ILE A 210 13.43 -22.30 -7.71
CA ILE A 210 13.44 -23.65 -7.16
C ILE A 210 13.29 -23.51 -5.64
N TYR A 211 12.28 -24.19 -5.08
CA TYR A 211 11.95 -24.11 -3.67
C TYR A 211 11.97 -25.50 -3.05
N THR A 212 12.65 -25.61 -1.92
CA THR A 212 12.74 -26.84 -1.15
C THR A 212 11.89 -26.78 0.10
N LYS A 213 11.48 -27.94 0.61
CA LYS A 213 10.67 -28.09 1.81
C LYS A 213 11.39 -27.54 3.04
N LYS A 214 10.71 -26.73 3.84
CA LYS A 214 11.21 -26.26 5.13
C LYS A 214 11.19 -27.41 6.14
N GLN A 215 12.32 -27.68 6.80
CA GLN A 215 12.57 -28.91 7.56
C GLN A 215 11.49 -29.27 8.61
N ASP A 216 10.83 -28.29 9.22
CA ASP A 216 9.97 -28.53 10.39
C ASP A 216 8.45 -28.57 10.12
N LYS A 217 7.98 -28.18 8.94
CA LYS A 217 6.53 -27.90 8.75
C LYS A 217 5.89 -28.48 7.48
N GLY A 218 6.62 -29.18 6.62
CA GLY A 218 6.05 -29.71 5.37
C GLY A 218 5.54 -28.63 4.40
N SER A 219 6.01 -27.39 4.55
CA SER A 219 5.60 -26.25 3.77
C SER A 219 6.74 -25.70 2.92
N PHE A 220 6.37 -25.08 1.80
CA PHE A 220 7.25 -24.36 0.91
C PHE A 220 6.91 -22.87 0.98
N ILE A 221 7.91 -22.03 1.04
CA ILE A 221 7.71 -20.58 0.95
C ILE A 221 8.23 -20.13 -0.40
N MET A 222 7.32 -19.68 -1.26
CA MET A 222 7.63 -19.12 -2.56
C MET A 222 7.40 -17.60 -2.52
N VAL A 223 8.29 -16.85 -3.16
CA VAL A 223 8.17 -15.39 -3.28
C VAL A 223 8.15 -15.06 -4.76
N LEU A 224 7.01 -14.62 -5.27
CA LEU A 224 6.77 -14.42 -6.69
C LEU A 224 6.20 -13.03 -6.97
N PRO A 225 6.68 -12.33 -8.00
CA PRO A 225 6.03 -11.11 -8.49
C PRO A 225 4.67 -11.45 -9.13
N PRO A 226 3.82 -10.43 -9.40
CA PRO A 226 2.59 -10.64 -10.14
C PRO A 226 2.82 -11.28 -11.49
N GLY A 227 1.97 -12.26 -11.86
CA GLY A 227 2.11 -12.99 -13.12
C GLY A 227 1.43 -14.35 -13.11
N LYS A 228 1.48 -15.04 -14.22
CA LYS A 228 1.06 -16.43 -14.35
C LYS A 228 2.27 -17.33 -14.29
N TYR A 229 2.14 -18.39 -13.53
CA TYR A 229 3.21 -19.34 -13.29
C TYR A 229 2.71 -20.77 -13.43
N LYS A 230 3.60 -21.64 -13.89
CA LYS A 230 3.43 -23.07 -13.85
C LYS A 230 4.29 -23.62 -12.70
N ILE A 231 3.68 -24.37 -11.79
CA ILE A 231 4.35 -25.01 -10.66
C ILE A 231 4.46 -26.50 -10.94
N ASN A 232 5.68 -27.03 -10.91
CA ASN A 232 5.95 -28.46 -10.93
C ASN A 232 6.40 -28.89 -9.52
N LEU A 233 5.77 -29.90 -8.97
CA LEU A 233 6.22 -30.57 -7.76
C LEU A 233 6.97 -31.83 -8.14
N LEU A 234 8.23 -31.94 -7.71
CA LEU A 234 9.12 -33.04 -8.06
C LEU A 234 9.46 -33.87 -6.85
N GLN A 235 9.50 -35.19 -7.08
CA GLN A 235 10.07 -36.18 -6.15
C GLN A 235 11.11 -36.99 -6.92
N ASN A 236 12.36 -37.03 -6.44
CA ASN A 236 13.47 -37.68 -7.11
C ASN A 236 13.55 -37.35 -8.61
N ASP A 237 13.48 -36.04 -8.92
CA ASP A 237 13.52 -35.46 -10.28
C ASP A 237 12.33 -35.83 -11.18
N ASN A 238 11.34 -36.55 -10.69
CA ASN A 238 10.11 -36.83 -11.42
C ASN A 238 8.99 -35.88 -11.01
N ILE A 239 8.31 -35.33 -12.00
CA ILE A 239 7.15 -34.46 -11.75
C ILE A 239 5.98 -35.35 -11.27
N ILE A 240 5.54 -35.14 -10.02
CA ILE A 240 4.40 -35.84 -9.42
C ILE A 240 3.12 -35.00 -9.39
N TYR A 241 3.24 -33.66 -9.58
CA TYR A 241 2.11 -32.75 -9.63
C TYR A 241 2.48 -31.52 -10.44
N GLN A 242 1.52 -31.00 -11.19
CA GLN A 242 1.67 -29.77 -11.96
C GLN A 242 0.40 -28.93 -11.86
N GLU A 243 0.56 -27.62 -11.70
CA GLU A 243 -0.56 -26.67 -11.66
C GLU A 243 -0.14 -25.31 -12.20
N SER A 244 -1.10 -24.62 -12.80
CA SER A 244 -0.93 -23.19 -13.14
C SER A 244 -1.51 -22.32 -12.02
N ILE A 245 -0.76 -21.32 -11.59
CA ILE A 245 -1.21 -20.33 -10.60
C ILE A 245 -1.14 -18.94 -11.19
N PHE A 246 -2.02 -18.09 -10.69
CA PHE A 246 -2.04 -16.67 -11.02
C PHE A 246 -1.76 -15.85 -9.75
N VAL A 247 -0.62 -15.15 -9.73
CA VAL A 247 -0.27 -14.19 -8.69
C VAL A 247 -0.80 -12.84 -9.13
N LYS A 248 -1.83 -12.38 -8.43
CA LYS A 248 -2.46 -11.08 -8.74
C LYS A 248 -1.50 -9.94 -8.43
N ASP A 249 -1.56 -8.90 -9.27
CA ASP A 249 -0.99 -7.61 -8.91
C ASP A 249 -1.81 -7.04 -7.74
N HIS A 250 -1.16 -6.82 -6.62
CA HIS A 250 -1.79 -6.33 -5.40
C HIS A 250 -1.37 -4.90 -5.13
N ASN A 251 -2.34 -4.05 -4.88
CA ASN A 251 -2.11 -2.69 -4.38
C ASN A 251 -1.68 -2.66 -2.91
N LEU A 252 -1.79 -3.80 -2.24
CA LEU A 252 -1.53 -3.98 -0.83
C LEU A 252 -0.69 -5.25 -0.68
N TYR A 253 0.43 -5.12 0.03
CA TYR A 253 1.22 -6.28 0.46
C TYR A 253 0.31 -7.24 1.24
N LYS A 254 0.09 -8.44 0.69
CA LYS A 254 -0.48 -9.55 1.43
C LYS A 254 0.67 -10.36 1.98
N ASP A 255 0.84 -10.33 3.30
CA ASP A 255 1.94 -10.98 3.98
C ASP A 255 2.05 -12.47 3.61
N PHE A 256 0.92 -13.16 3.47
CA PHE A 256 0.91 -14.58 3.12
C PHE A 256 -0.33 -14.98 2.34
N VAL A 257 -0.13 -15.75 1.26
CA VAL A 257 -1.18 -16.53 0.60
C VAL A 257 -0.98 -17.99 0.97
N GLU A 258 -1.92 -18.59 1.68
CA GLU A 258 -1.89 -20.03 1.93
C GLU A 258 -2.39 -20.81 0.71
N LYS A 259 -1.59 -21.78 0.26
CA LYS A 259 -1.96 -22.71 -0.81
C LYS A 259 -1.84 -24.15 -0.34
N LYS A 260 -2.89 -24.94 -0.57
CA LYS A 260 -2.87 -26.38 -0.33
C LYS A 260 -2.66 -27.11 -1.65
N ILE A 261 -1.66 -27.97 -1.72
CA ILE A 261 -1.41 -28.88 -2.83
C ILE A 261 -1.82 -30.27 -2.34
N ILE A 262 -2.88 -30.82 -2.94
CA ILE A 262 -3.44 -32.12 -2.54
C ILE A 262 -2.99 -33.17 -3.57
N LEU A 263 -2.23 -34.15 -3.12
CA LEU A 263 -1.80 -35.26 -3.95
C LEU A 263 -2.86 -36.37 -3.90
N LYS A 264 -3.35 -36.74 -5.07
CA LYS A 264 -4.23 -37.91 -5.23
C LYS A 264 -3.41 -39.18 -5.10
N GLY A 265 -3.79 -40.01 -4.16
CA GLY A 265 -3.34 -41.36 -3.89
C GLY A 265 -2.06 -41.87 -4.58
N ILE A 266 -0.93 -41.80 -3.90
CA ILE A 266 0.18 -42.71 -4.16
C ILE A 266 -0.06 -43.92 -3.22
N PRO A 267 -0.10 -45.16 -3.72
CA PRO A 267 -0.28 -46.36 -2.86
C PRO A 267 0.79 -46.37 -1.78
N LYS A 268 0.41 -46.67 -0.53
CA LYS A 268 1.35 -46.97 0.54
C LYS A 268 2.29 -48.05 0.01
N GLN A 269 3.57 -47.75 -0.13
CA GLN A 269 4.58 -48.81 -0.19
C GLN A 269 4.61 -49.44 1.19
N GLU A 270 4.24 -50.73 1.24
CA GLU A 270 4.39 -51.61 2.40
C GLU A 270 5.86 -51.74 2.81
#